data_aa38f1536327b25c2435b0290d7c0b04
#
_entry.id   aa38f1536327b25c2435b0290d7c0b04
#
_cell.length_a   1.000
_cell.length_b   1.000
_cell.length_c   1.000
_cell.angle_alpha   90.00
_cell.angle_beta   90.00
_cell.angle_gamma   90.00
#
_symmetry.space_group_name_H-M   'P 1'
#
loop_
_entity.id
_entity.type
_entity.pdbx_description
1 polymer ?
#
loop_
_entity_poly.entity_id
_entity_poly.type
_entity_poly.pdbx_seq_one_letter_code
_entity_poly.pdbx_strand_id
1 'polypeptide(L)'
;MAQISKQEALDYHEKGRPGKIAVVPTKPHATAHDLSLAYSPGVAEPCLEIEKQPHDAYRYTNKGNLVAVISNGTAVLGLGDIGALAGKPVMEGKSLLFKIYGGVDSFDIEVDEHDPERFIQVVKAIAPTFGGINLEDIKAPECFEIETRLKAELDIPVMHDDQHGTAIISCAGLLNALQVVGKRIEDVRMVVNGAGAAAISCARLYLSFGLRRENLVMLDSRGVISTARTDINEQKREFATDRTDVHTLQEAMRGADVFVGLSKGNIVDADMVRSMAERPIIFALANPVPEITYDDAKAARPDVLMSTGRTDYPNQINNVIGFPYIFRGALDVAATAINEPMKQAAVRAIAALAQQPVPDYVAQAYGLKELTFGADYFIPKPVDKRLIVEVSSAVARAAIESGVARRPIEDWDAYRARLATLIEE
;
A
#
# COMPACT_ATOMS: atom_id res chain seq x y z
N MET A 1 11.55 -13.99 15.32
CA MET A 1 11.48 -12.84 16.26
C MET A 1 10.70 -13.26 17.52
N ALA A 2 11.01 -12.68 18.68
CA ALA A 2 10.24 -12.94 19.90
C ALA A 2 8.78 -12.48 19.71
N GLN A 3 7.83 -13.23 20.26
CA GLN A 3 6.42 -12.88 20.21
C GLN A 3 6.19 -11.65 21.11
N ILE A 4 5.68 -10.56 20.52
CA ILE A 4 5.38 -9.31 21.24
C ILE A 4 4.24 -9.59 22.25
N SER A 5 4.47 -9.28 23.52
CA SER A 5 3.45 -9.42 24.55
C SER A 5 2.45 -8.24 24.52
N LYS A 6 1.24 -8.48 25.04
CA LYS A 6 0.23 -7.42 25.18
C LYS A 6 0.77 -6.22 25.96
N GLN A 7 1.49 -6.49 27.07
CA GLN A 7 2.01 -5.41 27.91
C GLN A 7 3.09 -4.61 27.21
N GLU A 8 3.99 -5.25 26.47
CA GLU A 8 5.02 -4.57 25.66
C GLU A 8 4.39 -3.63 24.62
N ALA A 9 3.34 -4.10 23.93
CA ALA A 9 2.62 -3.27 22.97
C ALA A 9 1.94 -2.06 23.63
N LEU A 10 1.30 -2.23 24.79
CA LEU A 10 0.68 -1.12 25.53
C LEU A 10 1.73 -0.13 26.05
N ASP A 11 2.82 -0.63 26.62
CA ASP A 11 3.93 0.17 27.13
C ASP A 11 4.57 1.04 26.04
N TYR A 12 4.71 0.49 24.83
CA TYR A 12 5.23 1.24 23.67
C TYR A 12 4.38 2.48 23.34
N HIS A 13 3.06 2.39 23.50
CA HIS A 13 2.16 3.50 23.18
C HIS A 13 2.00 4.52 24.31
N GLU A 14 2.18 4.08 25.57
CA GLU A 14 1.89 4.89 26.78
C GLU A 14 3.14 5.56 27.35
N LYS A 15 4.30 4.85 27.40
CA LYS A 15 5.49 5.31 28.11
C LYS A 15 6.14 6.50 27.43
N GLY A 16 6.65 7.44 28.25
CA GLY A 16 7.22 8.68 27.80
C GLY A 16 6.13 9.67 27.36
N ARG A 17 6.24 10.20 26.14
CA ARG A 17 5.16 10.97 25.52
C ARG A 17 4.20 10.02 24.81
N PRO A 18 2.92 9.96 25.22
CA PRO A 18 1.95 9.11 24.55
C PRO A 18 1.80 9.43 23.07
N GLY A 19 1.46 8.40 22.27
CA GLY A 19 1.32 8.51 20.81
C GLY A 19 2.64 8.35 20.05
N LYS A 20 2.60 8.42 18.72
CA LYS A 20 3.75 8.13 17.84
C LYS A 20 4.19 9.33 17.02
N ILE A 21 3.40 10.39 16.96
CA ILE A 21 3.66 11.58 16.15
C ILE A 21 3.66 12.85 17.00
N ALA A 22 4.34 13.88 16.51
CA ALA A 22 4.36 15.20 17.12
C ALA A 22 4.40 16.27 16.03
N VAL A 23 3.82 17.43 16.32
CA VAL A 23 4.00 18.63 15.50
C VAL A 23 5.14 19.44 16.09
N VAL A 24 6.10 19.80 15.23
CA VAL A 24 7.29 20.56 15.62
C VAL A 24 7.44 21.81 14.73
N PRO A 25 7.91 22.95 15.26
CA PRO A 25 8.18 24.13 14.45
C PRO A 25 9.40 23.88 13.54
N THR A 26 9.34 24.42 12.31
CA THR A 26 10.42 24.30 11.31
C THR A 26 11.13 25.64 11.02
N LYS A 27 10.68 26.73 11.64
CA LYS A 27 11.25 28.07 11.45
C LYS A 27 11.84 28.62 12.76
N PRO A 28 12.79 29.55 12.68
CA PRO A 28 13.28 30.28 13.86
C PRO A 28 12.12 30.96 14.61
N HIS A 29 12.18 30.96 15.93
CA HIS A 29 11.13 31.53 16.79
C HIS A 29 11.67 32.10 18.10
N ALA A 30 12.96 32.44 18.13
CA ALA A 30 13.64 32.91 19.36
C ALA A 30 13.57 34.42 19.57
N THR A 31 13.34 35.23 18.53
CA THR A 31 13.37 36.69 18.60
C THR A 31 12.00 37.29 18.29
N ALA A 32 11.77 38.53 18.71
CA ALA A 32 10.58 39.30 18.36
C ALA A 32 10.45 39.50 16.85
N HIS A 33 11.58 39.59 16.15
CA HIS A 33 11.57 39.66 14.68
C HIS A 33 11.08 38.34 14.05
N ASP A 34 11.57 37.19 14.54
CA ASP A 34 11.07 35.87 14.06
C ASP A 34 9.59 35.74 14.26
N LEU A 35 9.06 36.13 15.42
CA LEU A 35 7.62 36.09 15.71
C LEU A 35 6.82 37.03 14.81
N SER A 36 7.37 38.20 14.48
CA SER A 36 6.73 39.15 13.55
C SER A 36 6.67 38.59 12.11
N LEU A 37 7.67 37.84 11.71
CA LEU A 37 7.66 37.13 10.41
C LEU A 37 6.72 35.93 10.43
N ALA A 38 6.73 35.14 11.52
CA ALA A 38 5.95 33.91 11.62
C ALA A 38 4.44 34.15 11.76
N TYR A 39 4.05 35.28 12.35
CA TYR A 39 2.62 35.59 12.58
C TYR A 39 2.30 37.01 12.16
N SER A 40 2.10 37.95 13.09
CA SER A 40 1.67 39.31 12.75
C SER A 40 2.84 40.29 12.86
N PRO A 41 3.07 41.15 11.84
CA PRO A 41 2.31 41.39 10.60
C PRO A 41 2.77 40.56 9.38
N GLY A 42 3.93 39.91 9.44
CA GLY A 42 4.61 39.31 8.28
C GLY A 42 3.80 38.23 7.55
N VAL A 43 2.94 37.48 8.26
CA VAL A 43 2.12 36.40 7.67
C VAL A 43 1.09 36.89 6.65
N ALA A 44 0.77 38.19 6.64
CA ALA A 44 -0.16 38.76 5.66
C ALA A 44 0.35 38.62 4.21
N GLU A 45 1.67 38.78 3.99
CA GLU A 45 2.25 38.73 2.66
C GLU A 45 2.05 37.37 1.95
N PRO A 46 2.43 36.23 2.54
CA PRO A 46 2.16 34.92 1.91
C PRO A 46 0.64 34.66 1.74
N CYS A 47 -0.23 35.14 2.64
CA CYS A 47 -1.67 35.02 2.45
C CYS A 47 -2.15 35.74 1.18
N LEU A 48 -1.70 36.97 0.95
CA LEU A 48 -2.04 37.75 -0.24
C LEU A 48 -1.47 37.12 -1.53
N GLU A 49 -0.29 36.54 -1.49
CA GLU A 49 0.27 35.83 -2.65
C GLU A 49 -0.52 34.56 -2.96
N ILE A 50 -0.91 33.78 -1.94
CA ILE A 50 -1.75 32.58 -2.12
C ILE A 50 -3.15 32.94 -2.62
N GLU A 51 -3.75 34.04 -2.15
CA GLU A 51 -5.05 34.54 -2.64
C GLU A 51 -5.00 34.85 -4.15
N LYS A 52 -3.92 35.51 -4.61
CA LYS A 52 -3.70 35.80 -6.03
C LYS A 52 -3.41 34.55 -6.84
N GLN A 53 -2.59 33.65 -6.30
CA GLN A 53 -2.12 32.44 -6.92
C GLN A 53 -2.23 31.24 -5.97
N PRO A 54 -3.38 30.52 -5.93
CA PRO A 54 -3.59 29.41 -4.97
C PRO A 54 -2.50 28.35 -4.96
N HIS A 55 -1.76 28.19 -6.07
CA HIS A 55 -0.65 27.26 -6.19
C HIS A 55 0.55 27.62 -5.32
N ASP A 56 0.69 28.87 -4.92
CA ASP A 56 1.76 29.32 -4.03
C ASP A 56 1.60 28.79 -2.60
N ALA A 57 0.46 28.17 -2.25
CA ALA A 57 0.33 27.41 -1.02
C ALA A 57 1.40 26.29 -0.90
N TYR A 58 1.83 25.70 -2.02
CA TYR A 58 2.91 24.71 -2.05
C TYR A 58 4.32 25.30 -1.80
N ARG A 59 4.47 26.62 -1.88
CA ARG A 59 5.74 27.36 -1.62
C ARG A 59 5.80 27.91 -0.21
N TYR A 60 4.68 28.42 0.28
CA TYR A 60 4.64 29.19 1.52
C TYR A 60 4.08 28.42 2.72
N THR A 61 3.59 27.19 2.53
CA THR A 61 3.05 26.34 3.59
C THR A 61 3.63 24.94 3.52
N ASN A 62 3.31 24.10 4.52
CA ASN A 62 3.70 22.70 4.54
C ASN A 62 2.81 21.82 3.63
N LYS A 63 1.81 22.38 2.94
CA LYS A 63 0.88 21.63 2.06
C LYS A 63 1.60 20.67 1.10
N GLY A 64 2.71 21.10 0.52
CA GLY A 64 3.48 20.32 -0.45
C GLY A 64 4.15 19.06 0.10
N ASN A 65 4.24 18.92 1.43
CA ASN A 65 4.82 17.74 2.11
C ASN A 65 3.87 17.10 3.13
N LEU A 66 2.57 17.44 3.12
CA LEU A 66 1.62 17.02 4.14
C LEU A 66 0.53 16.11 3.54
N VAL A 67 0.41 14.89 4.08
CA VAL A 67 -0.63 13.91 3.72
C VAL A 67 -1.62 13.75 4.88
N ALA A 68 -2.92 13.72 4.59
CA ALA A 68 -3.91 13.26 5.54
C ALA A 68 -4.02 11.73 5.49
N VAL A 69 -3.92 11.06 6.62
CA VAL A 69 -4.30 9.65 6.80
C VAL A 69 -5.71 9.64 7.35
N ILE A 70 -6.71 9.28 6.53
CA ILE A 70 -8.12 9.41 6.90
C ILE A 70 -8.78 8.06 7.01
N SER A 71 -9.46 7.81 8.14
CA SER A 71 -10.18 6.58 8.43
C SER A 71 -11.51 6.87 9.13
N ASN A 72 -12.47 5.97 8.98
CA ASN A 72 -13.65 5.92 9.85
C ASN A 72 -13.65 4.68 10.75
N GLY A 73 -12.58 3.88 10.73
CA GLY A 73 -12.39 2.75 11.62
C GLY A 73 -13.33 1.57 11.37
N THR A 74 -13.85 1.43 10.15
CA THR A 74 -14.85 0.39 9.82
C THR A 74 -14.24 -0.93 9.34
N ALA A 75 -12.91 -0.99 9.11
CA ALA A 75 -12.19 -2.20 8.69
C ALA A 75 -10.77 -2.26 9.26
N VAL A 76 -10.61 -1.99 10.55
CA VAL A 76 -9.31 -1.86 11.21
C VAL A 76 -8.60 -3.20 11.34
N LEU A 77 -7.54 -3.41 10.55
CA LEU A 77 -6.74 -4.65 10.53
C LEU A 77 -7.63 -5.91 10.52
N GLY A 78 -7.33 -6.90 11.35
CA GLY A 78 -8.19 -8.08 11.56
C GLY A 78 -9.29 -7.90 12.63
N LEU A 79 -9.46 -6.67 13.17
CA LEU A 79 -10.42 -6.37 14.26
C LEU A 79 -11.82 -5.98 13.73
N GLY A 80 -11.91 -5.56 12.46
CA GLY A 80 -13.16 -5.16 11.84
C GLY A 80 -13.61 -3.75 12.20
N ASP A 81 -14.91 -3.56 12.36
CA ASP A 81 -15.53 -2.25 12.67
C ASP A 81 -15.43 -1.97 14.17
N ILE A 82 -14.38 -1.27 14.57
CA ILE A 82 -14.13 -0.87 15.97
C ILE A 82 -14.33 0.63 16.20
N GLY A 83 -14.69 1.36 15.16
CA GLY A 83 -14.95 2.80 15.17
C GLY A 83 -13.69 3.67 15.05
N ALA A 84 -13.93 4.91 14.68
CA ALA A 84 -12.90 5.89 14.34
C ALA A 84 -11.87 6.08 15.47
N LEU A 85 -12.32 6.36 16.70
CA LEU A 85 -11.40 6.62 17.82
C LEU A 85 -10.52 5.43 18.17
N ALA A 86 -11.07 4.20 18.15
CA ALA A 86 -10.29 3.00 18.46
C ALA A 86 -9.28 2.65 17.35
N GLY A 87 -9.49 3.12 16.12
CA GLY A 87 -8.56 3.00 15.00
C GLY A 87 -7.33 3.91 15.10
N LYS A 88 -7.38 5.00 15.90
CA LYS A 88 -6.32 6.02 15.96
C LYS A 88 -4.90 5.47 16.16
N PRO A 89 -4.61 4.47 17.02
CA PRO A 89 -3.26 3.94 17.15
C PRO A 89 -2.69 3.36 15.83
N VAL A 90 -3.55 2.83 14.96
CA VAL A 90 -3.15 2.33 13.64
C VAL A 90 -2.83 3.51 12.71
N MET A 91 -3.67 4.55 12.71
CA MET A 91 -3.50 5.74 11.87
C MET A 91 -2.25 6.54 12.26
N GLU A 92 -1.96 6.70 13.55
CA GLU A 92 -0.66 7.23 14.00
C GLU A 92 0.51 6.36 13.54
N GLY A 93 0.35 5.04 13.54
CA GLY A 93 1.35 4.13 12.99
C GLY A 93 1.58 4.36 11.49
N LYS A 94 0.51 4.55 10.72
CA LYS A 94 0.62 4.90 9.29
C LYS A 94 1.34 6.22 9.09
N SER A 95 1.02 7.24 9.90
CA SER A 95 1.69 8.54 9.89
C SER A 95 3.18 8.45 10.22
N LEU A 96 3.55 7.64 11.22
CA LEU A 96 4.94 7.33 11.53
C LEU A 96 5.68 6.74 10.31
N LEU A 97 5.06 5.77 9.62
CA LEU A 97 5.67 5.12 8.45
C LEU A 97 5.83 6.09 7.27
N PHE A 98 4.88 7.01 7.04
CA PHE A 98 5.04 8.10 6.07
C PHE A 98 6.29 8.93 6.35
N LYS A 99 6.51 9.28 7.63
CA LYS A 99 7.64 10.11 8.04
C LYS A 99 8.97 9.39 7.88
N ILE A 100 9.12 8.20 8.48
CA ILE A 100 10.42 7.51 8.54
C ILE A 100 10.88 6.93 7.21
N TYR A 101 9.95 6.57 6.32
CA TYR A 101 10.30 5.98 5.02
C TYR A 101 10.20 6.95 3.86
N GLY A 102 9.24 7.86 3.87
CA GLY A 102 9.00 8.80 2.76
C GLY A 102 9.47 10.24 3.03
N GLY A 103 9.89 10.56 4.26
CA GLY A 103 10.13 11.96 4.65
C GLY A 103 8.87 12.83 4.56
N VAL A 104 7.68 12.21 4.51
CA VAL A 104 6.38 12.88 4.36
C VAL A 104 5.79 13.17 5.74
N ASP A 105 5.40 14.42 5.97
CA ASP A 105 4.63 14.78 7.15
C ASP A 105 3.17 14.31 6.99
N SER A 106 2.54 13.89 8.08
CA SER A 106 1.14 13.49 8.00
C SER A 106 0.38 13.79 9.28
N PHE A 107 -0.92 14.03 9.11
CA PHE A 107 -1.90 14.02 10.20
C PHE A 107 -2.84 12.86 10.00
N ASP A 108 -3.08 12.10 11.07
CA ASP A 108 -4.17 11.13 11.13
C ASP A 108 -5.46 11.85 11.49
N ILE A 109 -6.52 11.55 10.73
CA ILE A 109 -7.85 12.18 10.86
C ILE A 109 -8.88 11.05 10.98
N GLU A 110 -9.36 10.84 12.18
CA GLU A 110 -10.40 9.87 12.50
C GLU A 110 -11.76 10.53 12.34
N VAL A 111 -12.52 10.12 11.31
CA VAL A 111 -13.84 10.67 10.98
C VAL A 111 -14.93 9.74 11.50
N ASP A 112 -15.67 10.16 12.53
CA ASP A 112 -16.77 9.39 13.10
C ASP A 112 -18.05 9.55 12.25
N GLU A 113 -17.99 9.00 11.01
CA GLU A 113 -19.10 9.04 10.06
C GLU A 113 -19.11 7.76 9.20
N HIS A 114 -20.25 7.09 9.17
CA HIS A 114 -20.46 5.85 8.42
C HIS A 114 -21.18 6.06 7.09
N ASP A 115 -21.88 7.19 6.92
CA ASP A 115 -22.52 7.53 5.64
C ASP A 115 -21.47 8.00 4.64
N PRO A 116 -21.32 7.34 3.47
CA PRO A 116 -20.29 7.70 2.50
C PRO A 116 -20.41 9.14 1.99
N GLU A 117 -21.62 9.65 1.79
CA GLU A 117 -21.82 11.01 1.30
C GLU A 117 -21.31 12.04 2.31
N ARG A 118 -21.65 11.88 3.59
CA ARG A 118 -21.19 12.79 4.65
C ARG A 118 -19.69 12.67 4.87
N PHE A 119 -19.15 11.45 4.84
CA PHE A 119 -17.70 11.22 4.92
C PHE A 119 -16.97 11.97 3.80
N ILE A 120 -17.43 11.85 2.56
CA ILE A 120 -16.87 12.54 1.39
C ILE A 120 -16.90 14.06 1.59
N GLN A 121 -18.02 14.61 2.10
CA GLN A 121 -18.13 16.05 2.35
C GLN A 121 -17.14 16.53 3.42
N VAL A 122 -16.92 15.77 4.49
CA VAL A 122 -15.91 16.09 5.52
C VAL A 122 -14.51 16.11 4.88
N VAL A 123 -14.15 15.07 4.13
CA VAL A 123 -12.84 14.97 3.49
C VAL A 123 -12.60 16.13 2.51
N LYS A 124 -13.59 16.47 1.70
CA LYS A 124 -13.51 17.62 0.78
C LYS A 124 -13.32 18.93 1.51
N ALA A 125 -13.99 19.13 2.64
CA ALA A 125 -13.90 20.37 3.42
C ALA A 125 -12.51 20.61 4.02
N ILE A 126 -11.78 19.53 4.37
CA ILE A 126 -10.42 19.62 4.93
C ILE A 126 -9.29 19.48 3.89
N ALA A 127 -9.60 19.05 2.67
CA ALA A 127 -8.64 18.81 1.60
C ALA A 127 -7.72 20.01 1.28
N PRO A 128 -8.13 21.30 1.41
CA PRO A 128 -7.24 22.43 1.15
C PRO A 128 -5.95 22.41 1.98
N THR A 129 -5.95 21.79 3.17
CA THR A 129 -4.79 21.70 4.06
C THR A 129 -3.70 20.80 3.49
N PHE A 130 -4.05 19.78 2.70
CA PHE A 130 -3.19 18.65 2.36
C PHE A 130 -2.71 18.67 0.91
N GLY A 131 -1.51 18.15 0.69
CA GLY A 131 -0.97 17.86 -0.65
C GLY A 131 -1.38 16.50 -1.19
N GLY A 132 -1.92 15.61 -0.34
CA GLY A 132 -2.43 14.31 -0.70
C GLY A 132 -3.26 13.68 0.41
N ILE A 133 -4.03 12.66 0.08
CA ILE A 133 -4.92 11.94 1.01
C ILE A 133 -4.69 10.44 0.88
N ASN A 134 -4.33 9.79 1.98
CA ASN A 134 -4.34 8.35 2.16
C ASN A 134 -5.62 7.95 2.90
N LEU A 135 -6.48 7.20 2.24
CA LEU A 135 -7.63 6.55 2.87
C LEU A 135 -7.19 5.22 3.47
N GLU A 136 -7.64 4.90 4.68
CA GLU A 136 -7.20 3.73 5.43
C GLU A 136 -8.34 3.09 6.20
N ASP A 137 -8.37 1.75 6.26
CA ASP A 137 -9.28 0.96 7.10
C ASP A 137 -10.77 1.31 6.91
N ILE A 138 -11.19 1.60 5.69
CA ILE A 138 -12.58 1.84 5.29
C ILE A 138 -13.12 0.57 4.64
N LYS A 139 -14.23 0.03 5.16
CA LYS A 139 -14.81 -1.23 4.68
C LYS A 139 -15.34 -1.15 3.25
N ALA A 140 -15.33 -2.29 2.58
CA ALA A 140 -16.03 -2.50 1.32
C ALA A 140 -17.53 -2.82 1.57
N PRO A 141 -18.47 -2.38 0.70
CA PRO A 141 -18.22 -1.75 -0.59
C PRO A 141 -18.03 -0.22 -0.55
N GLU A 142 -18.26 0.44 0.57
CA GLU A 142 -18.27 1.91 0.73
C GLU A 142 -16.93 2.54 0.31
N CYS A 143 -15.81 1.88 0.60
CA CYS A 143 -14.48 2.38 0.24
C CYS A 143 -14.30 2.61 -1.28
N PHE A 144 -14.97 1.83 -2.12
CA PHE A 144 -14.89 2.01 -3.59
C PHE A 144 -15.56 3.31 -4.03
N GLU A 145 -16.75 3.59 -3.52
CA GLU A 145 -17.48 4.82 -3.82
C GLU A 145 -16.72 6.05 -3.30
N ILE A 146 -16.28 5.99 -2.03
CA ILE A 146 -15.57 7.09 -1.37
C ILE A 146 -14.30 7.44 -2.16
N GLU A 147 -13.47 6.46 -2.48
CA GLU A 147 -12.24 6.72 -3.23
C GLU A 147 -12.51 7.25 -4.63
N THR A 148 -13.44 6.62 -5.36
CA THR A 148 -13.76 7.00 -6.75
C THR A 148 -14.24 8.45 -6.82
N ARG A 149 -15.13 8.85 -5.91
CA ARG A 149 -15.66 10.20 -5.88
C ARG A 149 -14.63 11.23 -5.44
N LEU A 150 -13.85 10.94 -4.40
CA LEU A 150 -12.79 11.85 -3.95
C LEU A 150 -11.73 12.06 -5.04
N LYS A 151 -11.36 11.03 -5.78
CA LYS A 151 -10.46 11.16 -6.95
C LYS A 151 -11.04 12.02 -8.07
N ALA A 152 -12.35 11.97 -8.28
CA ALA A 152 -13.02 12.75 -9.32
C ALA A 152 -13.27 14.21 -8.90
N GLU A 153 -13.43 14.47 -7.60
CA GLU A 153 -13.87 15.75 -7.06
C GLU A 153 -12.73 16.60 -6.45
N LEU A 154 -11.54 15.99 -6.24
CA LEU A 154 -10.36 16.67 -5.71
C LEU A 154 -9.24 16.74 -6.77
N ASP A 155 -8.42 17.77 -6.67
CA ASP A 155 -7.27 18.02 -7.55
C ASP A 155 -5.92 17.73 -6.88
N ILE A 156 -5.92 16.90 -5.84
CA ILE A 156 -4.75 16.35 -5.14
C ILE A 156 -4.79 14.82 -5.18
N PRO A 157 -3.65 14.13 -5.06
CA PRO A 157 -3.61 12.67 -5.06
C PRO A 157 -4.41 12.07 -3.90
N VAL A 158 -5.31 11.15 -4.22
CA VAL A 158 -6.08 10.33 -3.28
C VAL A 158 -5.79 8.86 -3.56
N MET A 159 -5.46 8.09 -2.56
CA MET A 159 -5.24 6.64 -2.67
C MET A 159 -5.74 5.93 -1.41
N HIS A 160 -6.50 4.84 -1.59
CA HIS A 160 -6.86 3.93 -0.51
C HIS A 160 -5.81 2.83 -0.42
N ASP A 161 -5.01 2.82 0.65
CA ASP A 161 -3.84 1.92 0.72
C ASP A 161 -4.22 0.44 0.83
N ASP A 162 -5.29 0.10 1.54
CA ASP A 162 -5.75 -1.30 1.63
C ASP A 162 -6.17 -1.86 0.26
N GLN A 163 -6.63 -1.00 -0.66
CA GLN A 163 -6.92 -1.40 -2.02
C GLN A 163 -5.63 -1.48 -2.86
N HIS A 164 -4.90 -0.38 -2.94
CA HIS A 164 -3.83 -0.20 -3.93
C HIS A 164 -2.45 -0.56 -3.40
N GLY A 165 -2.18 -0.37 -2.11
CA GLY A 165 -0.90 -0.77 -1.51
C GLY A 165 -0.66 -2.27 -1.63
N THR A 166 -1.59 -3.08 -1.14
CA THR A 166 -1.53 -4.54 -1.24
C THR A 166 -1.44 -5.01 -2.70
N ALA A 167 -2.20 -4.39 -3.61
CA ALA A 167 -2.15 -4.72 -5.03
C ALA A 167 -0.76 -4.45 -5.64
N ILE A 168 -0.18 -3.28 -5.39
CA ILE A 168 1.14 -2.89 -5.91
C ILE A 168 2.22 -3.83 -5.40
N ILE A 169 2.26 -4.07 -4.08
CA ILE A 169 3.32 -4.88 -3.49
C ILE A 169 3.20 -6.35 -3.88
N SER A 170 2.00 -6.91 -3.84
CA SER A 170 1.78 -8.29 -4.27
C SER A 170 2.06 -8.49 -5.76
N CYS A 171 1.73 -7.50 -6.61
CA CYS A 171 2.06 -7.56 -8.04
C CYS A 171 3.57 -7.54 -8.29
N ALA A 172 4.32 -6.67 -7.58
CA ALA A 172 5.79 -6.67 -7.67
C ALA A 172 6.39 -8.01 -7.24
N GLY A 173 5.92 -8.55 -6.11
CA GLY A 173 6.30 -9.88 -5.65
C GLY A 173 5.95 -10.99 -6.65
N LEU A 174 4.75 -10.92 -7.25
CA LEU A 174 4.28 -11.89 -8.25
C LEU A 174 5.16 -11.91 -9.49
N LEU A 175 5.50 -10.75 -10.06
CA LEU A 175 6.37 -10.67 -11.24
C LEU A 175 7.72 -11.35 -10.98
N ASN A 176 8.33 -11.09 -9.85
CA ASN A 176 9.60 -11.70 -9.47
C ASN A 176 9.46 -13.19 -9.11
N ALA A 177 8.41 -13.58 -8.40
CA ALA A 177 8.14 -14.99 -8.11
C ALA A 177 7.94 -15.80 -9.39
N LEU A 178 7.22 -15.27 -10.38
CA LEU A 178 7.06 -15.88 -11.70
C LEU A 178 8.40 -16.04 -12.43
N GLN A 179 9.26 -15.03 -12.37
CA GLN A 179 10.61 -15.11 -12.93
C GLN A 179 11.43 -16.22 -12.24
N VAL A 180 11.39 -16.32 -10.90
CA VAL A 180 12.11 -17.36 -10.14
C VAL A 180 11.63 -18.76 -10.51
N VAL A 181 10.32 -18.95 -10.72
CA VAL A 181 9.77 -20.27 -11.13
C VAL A 181 9.78 -20.50 -12.64
N GLY A 182 10.19 -19.51 -13.45
CA GLY A 182 10.27 -19.63 -14.91
C GLY A 182 8.90 -19.72 -15.59
N LYS A 183 7.87 -19.04 -15.05
CA LYS A 183 6.51 -18.97 -15.61
C LYS A 183 6.21 -17.56 -16.13
N ARG A 184 5.31 -17.47 -17.10
CA ARG A 184 4.86 -16.20 -17.67
C ARG A 184 3.48 -15.84 -17.13
N ILE A 185 3.23 -14.58 -16.81
CA ILE A 185 1.99 -14.12 -16.19
C ILE A 185 0.77 -14.43 -17.03
N GLU A 186 0.88 -14.37 -18.35
CA GLU A 186 -0.21 -14.68 -19.29
C GLU A 186 -0.60 -16.16 -19.34
N ASP A 187 0.27 -17.06 -18.89
CA ASP A 187 0.07 -18.50 -19.01
C ASP A 187 -0.36 -19.17 -17.68
N VAL A 188 -0.20 -18.46 -16.55
CA VAL A 188 -0.50 -19.04 -15.23
C VAL A 188 -2.00 -19.06 -14.93
N ARG A 189 -2.44 -20.13 -14.27
CA ARG A 189 -3.76 -20.22 -13.66
C ARG A 189 -3.69 -19.70 -12.23
N MET A 190 -4.51 -18.69 -11.94
CA MET A 190 -4.51 -17.99 -10.67
C MET A 190 -5.81 -18.14 -9.91
N VAL A 191 -5.70 -18.39 -8.62
CA VAL A 191 -6.81 -18.41 -7.67
C VAL A 191 -6.65 -17.23 -6.71
N VAL A 192 -7.65 -16.36 -6.65
CA VAL A 192 -7.75 -15.29 -5.66
C VAL A 192 -8.87 -15.62 -4.67
N ASN A 193 -8.49 -15.88 -3.44
CA ASN A 193 -9.45 -16.21 -2.39
C ASN A 193 -9.68 -15.01 -1.46
N GLY A 194 -10.83 -14.44 -1.60
CA GLY A 194 -11.29 -13.15 -1.09
C GLY A 194 -11.89 -12.34 -2.22
N ALA A 195 -12.86 -11.48 -1.90
CA ALA A 195 -13.51 -10.57 -2.86
C ALA A 195 -13.83 -9.23 -2.18
N GLY A 196 -13.00 -8.83 -1.24
CA GLY A 196 -12.99 -7.51 -0.62
C GLY A 196 -12.15 -6.50 -1.41
N ALA A 197 -11.93 -5.33 -0.82
CA ALA A 197 -11.23 -4.20 -1.43
C ALA A 197 -9.84 -4.59 -1.98
N ALA A 198 -9.01 -5.24 -1.18
CA ALA A 198 -7.67 -5.68 -1.58
C ALA A 198 -7.71 -6.70 -2.73
N ALA A 199 -8.56 -7.73 -2.63
CA ALA A 199 -8.64 -8.79 -3.63
C ALA A 199 -9.06 -8.28 -5.01
N ILE A 200 -10.07 -7.41 -5.06
CA ILE A 200 -10.54 -6.76 -6.30
C ILE A 200 -9.41 -5.93 -6.92
N SER A 201 -8.73 -5.13 -6.13
CA SER A 201 -7.64 -4.26 -6.62
C SER A 201 -6.41 -5.06 -7.05
N CYS A 202 -6.05 -6.13 -6.34
CA CYS A 202 -5.00 -7.06 -6.75
C CYS A 202 -5.32 -7.68 -8.11
N ALA A 203 -6.52 -8.23 -8.28
CA ALA A 203 -6.93 -8.86 -9.52
C ALA A 203 -6.90 -7.88 -10.71
N ARG A 204 -7.42 -6.66 -10.54
CA ARG A 204 -7.33 -5.60 -11.57
C ARG A 204 -5.89 -5.32 -11.98
N LEU A 205 -5.01 -5.18 -10.99
CA LEU A 205 -3.62 -4.87 -11.27
C LEU A 205 -2.89 -6.05 -11.96
N TYR A 206 -3.14 -7.29 -11.55
CA TYR A 206 -2.57 -8.47 -12.21
C TYR A 206 -3.01 -8.59 -13.68
N LEU A 207 -4.29 -8.30 -13.97
CA LEU A 207 -4.79 -8.24 -15.35
C LEU A 207 -4.10 -7.15 -16.16
N SER A 208 -3.82 -5.97 -15.56
CA SER A 208 -3.12 -4.89 -16.24
C SER A 208 -1.65 -5.21 -16.55
N PHE A 209 -1.07 -6.22 -15.88
CA PHE A 209 0.27 -6.74 -16.15
C PHE A 209 0.27 -7.97 -17.08
N GLY A 210 -0.88 -8.38 -17.59
CA GLY A 210 -0.99 -9.42 -18.63
C GLY A 210 -1.57 -10.75 -18.18
N LEU A 211 -2.01 -10.89 -16.92
CA LEU A 211 -2.78 -12.07 -16.52
C LEU A 211 -4.04 -12.17 -17.40
N ARG A 212 -4.29 -13.32 -18.00
CA ARG A 212 -5.50 -13.51 -18.81
C ARG A 212 -6.70 -13.68 -17.92
N ARG A 213 -7.80 -13.01 -18.28
CA ARG A 213 -9.04 -13.02 -17.51
C ARG A 213 -9.61 -14.44 -17.32
N GLU A 214 -9.55 -15.27 -18.34
CA GLU A 214 -10.01 -16.67 -18.33
C GLU A 214 -9.19 -17.58 -17.39
N ASN A 215 -7.97 -17.18 -17.05
CA ASN A 215 -7.08 -17.90 -16.15
C ASN A 215 -7.28 -17.54 -14.67
N LEU A 216 -8.11 -16.54 -14.38
CA LEU A 216 -8.38 -16.08 -13.02
C LEU A 216 -9.69 -16.66 -12.49
N VAL A 217 -9.61 -17.30 -11.32
CA VAL A 217 -10.78 -17.74 -10.54
C VAL A 217 -10.78 -17.00 -9.21
N MET A 218 -11.83 -16.24 -8.94
CA MET A 218 -12.03 -15.52 -7.68
C MET A 218 -13.09 -16.21 -6.83
N LEU A 219 -12.85 -16.23 -5.51
CA LEU A 219 -13.77 -16.81 -4.53
C LEU A 219 -14.11 -15.79 -3.45
N ASP A 220 -15.33 -15.89 -2.94
CA ASP A 220 -15.74 -15.27 -1.67
C ASP A 220 -16.16 -16.33 -0.64
N SER A 221 -16.76 -15.91 0.48
CA SER A 221 -17.21 -16.82 1.55
C SER A 221 -18.25 -17.86 1.12
N ARG A 222 -18.87 -17.71 -0.05
CA ARG A 222 -19.87 -18.62 -0.62
C ARG A 222 -19.30 -19.51 -1.73
N GLY A 223 -18.00 -19.44 -2.00
CA GLY A 223 -17.32 -20.20 -3.04
C GLY A 223 -16.97 -19.38 -4.28
N VAL A 224 -16.82 -20.06 -5.41
CA VAL A 224 -16.42 -19.43 -6.67
C VAL A 224 -17.44 -18.37 -7.12
N ILE A 225 -16.92 -17.21 -7.51
CA ILE A 225 -17.72 -16.15 -8.12
C ILE A 225 -17.95 -16.50 -9.58
N SER A 226 -19.14 -17.03 -9.87
CA SER A 226 -19.56 -17.44 -11.23
C SER A 226 -20.61 -16.49 -11.80
N THR A 227 -20.72 -16.47 -13.13
CA THR A 227 -21.75 -15.68 -13.84
C THR A 227 -23.18 -16.11 -13.53
N ALA A 228 -23.37 -17.36 -13.04
CA ALA A 228 -24.66 -17.87 -12.60
C ALA A 228 -25.13 -17.30 -11.25
N ARG A 229 -24.23 -16.66 -10.47
CA ARG A 229 -24.57 -16.10 -9.16
C ARG A 229 -25.31 -14.78 -9.30
N THR A 230 -26.39 -14.63 -8.56
CA THR A 230 -27.22 -13.40 -8.50
C THR A 230 -26.98 -12.56 -7.25
N ASP A 231 -26.23 -13.11 -6.28
CA ASP A 231 -25.95 -12.52 -4.96
C ASP A 231 -24.64 -11.75 -4.88
N ILE A 232 -24.08 -11.34 -6.01
CA ILE A 232 -22.81 -10.63 -6.13
C ILE A 232 -23.03 -9.19 -6.58
N ASN A 233 -22.23 -8.27 -6.00
CA ASN A 233 -22.22 -6.86 -6.40
C ASN A 233 -21.46 -6.66 -7.73
N GLU A 234 -21.47 -5.43 -8.23
CA GLU A 234 -20.86 -5.06 -9.52
C GLU A 234 -19.35 -5.36 -9.55
N GLN A 235 -18.61 -5.02 -8.47
CA GLN A 235 -17.18 -5.24 -8.38
C GLN A 235 -16.82 -6.72 -8.46
N LYS A 236 -17.60 -7.58 -7.79
CA LYS A 236 -17.41 -9.04 -7.88
C LYS A 236 -17.80 -9.57 -9.26
N ARG A 237 -18.83 -9.01 -9.88
CA ARG A 237 -19.31 -9.42 -11.20
C ARG A 237 -18.24 -9.25 -12.29
N GLU A 238 -17.38 -8.27 -12.16
CA GLU A 238 -16.22 -8.08 -13.02
C GLU A 238 -15.33 -9.34 -13.10
N PHE A 239 -15.27 -10.11 -12.00
CA PHE A 239 -14.45 -11.32 -11.87
C PHE A 239 -15.26 -12.63 -11.91
N ALA A 240 -16.52 -12.59 -12.27
CA ALA A 240 -17.33 -13.80 -12.39
C ALA A 240 -16.86 -14.68 -13.54
N THR A 241 -16.67 -15.98 -13.29
CA THR A 241 -16.23 -16.95 -14.30
C THR A 241 -17.42 -17.78 -14.85
N ASP A 242 -17.32 -18.17 -16.12
CA ASP A 242 -18.27 -19.09 -16.77
C ASP A 242 -17.93 -20.57 -16.52
N ARG A 243 -16.87 -20.87 -15.82
CA ARG A 243 -16.45 -22.24 -15.50
C ARG A 243 -17.51 -22.94 -14.64
N THR A 244 -17.94 -24.10 -15.07
CA THR A 244 -18.93 -24.94 -14.39
C THR A 244 -18.32 -26.15 -13.68
N ASP A 245 -17.00 -26.30 -13.75
CA ASP A 245 -16.22 -27.40 -13.17
C ASP A 245 -15.55 -27.04 -11.84
N VAL A 246 -15.72 -25.81 -11.37
CA VAL A 246 -15.13 -25.31 -10.11
C VAL A 246 -16.17 -24.56 -9.28
N HIS A 247 -16.34 -24.98 -8.03
CA HIS A 247 -17.29 -24.39 -7.08
C HIS A 247 -16.65 -24.04 -5.73
N THR A 248 -15.61 -24.79 -5.35
CA THR A 248 -14.94 -24.70 -4.06
C THR A 248 -13.49 -24.25 -4.21
N LEU A 249 -12.87 -23.81 -3.10
CA LEU A 249 -11.46 -23.47 -3.06
C LEU A 249 -10.58 -24.68 -3.43
N GLN A 250 -10.89 -25.85 -2.91
CA GLN A 250 -10.16 -27.09 -3.20
C GLN A 250 -10.15 -27.43 -4.69
N GLU A 251 -11.30 -27.28 -5.36
CA GLU A 251 -11.41 -27.51 -6.81
C GLU A 251 -10.63 -26.46 -7.61
N ALA A 252 -10.72 -25.18 -7.20
CA ALA A 252 -10.01 -24.09 -7.86
C ALA A 252 -8.50 -24.22 -7.76
N MET A 253 -7.97 -24.66 -6.61
CA MET A 253 -6.54 -24.84 -6.40
C MET A 253 -5.94 -26.00 -7.19
N ARG A 254 -6.74 -26.98 -7.61
CA ARG A 254 -6.23 -28.12 -8.38
C ARG A 254 -5.59 -27.68 -9.69
N GLY A 255 -4.28 -27.88 -9.78
CA GLY A 255 -3.46 -27.48 -10.92
C GLY A 255 -3.35 -25.97 -11.11
N ALA A 256 -3.69 -25.15 -10.13
CA ALA A 256 -3.38 -23.71 -10.16
C ALA A 256 -1.88 -23.46 -9.98
N ASP A 257 -1.36 -22.46 -10.69
CA ASP A 257 0.04 -22.03 -10.58
C ASP A 257 0.24 -21.05 -9.43
N VAL A 258 -0.74 -20.21 -9.18
CA VAL A 258 -0.67 -19.12 -8.20
C VAL A 258 -1.92 -19.12 -7.33
N PHE A 259 -1.73 -19.05 -6.02
CA PHE A 259 -2.78 -18.77 -5.04
C PHE A 259 -2.48 -17.45 -4.34
N VAL A 260 -3.48 -16.58 -4.26
CA VAL A 260 -3.44 -15.31 -3.52
C VAL A 260 -4.59 -15.32 -2.50
N GLY A 261 -4.25 -15.43 -1.23
CA GLY A 261 -5.19 -15.41 -0.12
C GLY A 261 -5.32 -14.00 0.46
N LEU A 262 -6.55 -13.50 0.50
CA LEU A 262 -6.93 -12.17 0.98
C LEU A 262 -8.25 -12.24 1.78
N SER A 263 -8.39 -13.26 2.61
CA SER A 263 -9.66 -13.52 3.31
C SER A 263 -9.47 -13.81 4.80
N LYS A 264 -9.35 -15.05 5.19
CA LYS A 264 -9.19 -15.48 6.59
C LYS A 264 -8.18 -16.61 6.73
N GLY A 265 -7.59 -16.71 7.91
CA GLY A 265 -6.57 -17.73 8.19
C GLY A 265 -7.08 -19.18 8.22
N ASN A 266 -6.14 -20.10 8.05
CA ASN A 266 -6.32 -21.56 8.22
C ASN A 266 -7.40 -22.17 7.30
N ILE A 267 -7.49 -21.75 6.05
CA ILE A 267 -8.46 -22.25 5.08
C ILE A 267 -7.82 -23.07 3.96
N VAL A 268 -6.51 -23.08 3.87
CA VAL A 268 -5.73 -23.89 2.91
C VAL A 268 -5.03 -25.00 3.67
N ASP A 269 -5.23 -26.23 3.24
CA ASP A 269 -4.58 -27.41 3.80
C ASP A 269 -3.44 -27.95 2.90
N ALA A 270 -2.70 -28.93 3.42
CA ALA A 270 -1.58 -29.56 2.72
C ALA A 270 -1.99 -30.25 1.42
N ASP A 271 -3.21 -30.83 1.34
CA ASP A 271 -3.67 -31.53 0.15
C ASP A 271 -4.04 -30.53 -0.96
N MET A 272 -4.58 -29.38 -0.61
CA MET A 272 -4.78 -28.28 -1.55
C MET A 272 -3.44 -27.83 -2.15
N VAL A 273 -2.41 -27.64 -1.32
CA VAL A 273 -1.07 -27.26 -1.79
C VAL A 273 -0.46 -28.35 -2.71
N ARG A 274 -0.59 -29.64 -2.33
CA ARG A 274 -0.11 -30.74 -3.16
C ARG A 274 -0.81 -30.82 -4.50
N SER A 275 -2.07 -30.40 -4.59
CA SER A 275 -2.89 -30.45 -5.81
C SER A 275 -2.54 -29.37 -6.83
N MET A 276 -1.78 -28.34 -6.44
CA MET A 276 -1.36 -27.25 -7.33
C MET A 276 -0.40 -27.72 -8.42
N ALA A 277 -0.17 -26.88 -9.41
CA ALA A 277 0.78 -27.10 -10.49
C ALA A 277 2.23 -27.22 -9.95
N GLU A 278 3.16 -27.64 -10.79
CA GLU A 278 4.58 -27.70 -10.45
C GLU A 278 5.12 -26.30 -10.12
N ARG A 279 6.00 -26.20 -9.08
CA ARG A 279 6.59 -24.95 -8.60
C ARG A 279 5.52 -23.85 -8.35
N PRO A 280 4.55 -24.13 -7.46
CA PRO A 280 3.46 -23.20 -7.23
C PRO A 280 3.91 -21.96 -6.42
N ILE A 281 3.18 -20.88 -6.61
CA ILE A 281 3.35 -19.63 -5.87
C ILE A 281 2.17 -19.46 -4.94
N ILE A 282 2.43 -19.23 -3.65
CA ILE A 282 1.40 -19.00 -2.63
C ILE A 282 1.67 -17.67 -1.92
N PHE A 283 0.74 -16.75 -2.03
CA PHE A 283 0.68 -15.52 -1.26
C PHE A 283 -0.46 -15.66 -0.23
N ALA A 284 -0.11 -15.99 1.02
CA ALA A 284 -1.05 -16.13 2.13
C ALA A 284 -1.02 -14.84 2.96
N LEU A 285 -1.91 -13.89 2.61
CA LEU A 285 -1.82 -12.51 3.08
C LEU A 285 -2.87 -12.15 4.15
N ALA A 286 -3.70 -13.10 4.60
CA ALA A 286 -4.63 -12.86 5.69
C ALA A 286 -3.89 -12.52 7.00
N ASN A 287 -4.42 -11.56 7.74
CA ASN A 287 -3.90 -11.08 9.00
C ASN A 287 -4.93 -11.25 10.13
N PRO A 288 -4.52 -11.59 11.36
CA PRO A 288 -3.14 -11.89 11.83
C PRO A 288 -2.67 -13.32 11.49
N VAL A 289 -3.56 -14.21 11.06
CA VAL A 289 -3.27 -15.61 10.75
C VAL A 289 -3.38 -15.80 9.24
N PRO A 290 -2.32 -16.31 8.55
CA PRO A 290 -2.36 -16.55 7.12
C PRO A 290 -3.28 -17.72 6.76
N GLU A 291 -3.67 -17.84 5.50
CA GLU A 291 -4.50 -18.92 4.97
C GLU A 291 -3.88 -20.31 5.16
N ILE A 292 -2.55 -20.36 5.11
CA ILE A 292 -1.69 -21.49 5.49
C ILE A 292 -0.38 -20.92 6.03
N THR A 293 0.22 -21.57 7.03
CA THR A 293 1.52 -21.14 7.53
C THR A 293 2.64 -21.42 6.53
N TYR A 294 3.73 -20.68 6.62
CA TYR A 294 4.91 -20.90 5.77
C TYR A 294 5.45 -22.32 5.92
N ASP A 295 5.55 -22.80 7.17
CA ASP A 295 6.12 -24.11 7.48
C ASP A 295 5.23 -25.24 6.96
N ASP A 296 3.88 -25.14 7.10
CA ASP A 296 2.95 -26.14 6.60
C ASP A 296 2.95 -26.21 5.07
N ALA A 297 3.04 -25.07 4.39
CA ALA A 297 3.12 -25.02 2.93
C ALA A 297 4.43 -25.66 2.43
N LYS A 298 5.56 -25.34 3.05
CA LYS A 298 6.87 -25.94 2.73
C LYS A 298 6.95 -27.44 3.05
N ALA A 299 6.31 -27.88 4.14
CA ALA A 299 6.18 -29.29 4.48
C ALA A 299 5.30 -30.05 3.48
N ALA A 300 4.24 -29.43 2.97
CA ALA A 300 3.38 -30.03 1.95
C ALA A 300 4.12 -30.17 0.61
N ARG A 301 4.89 -29.14 0.20
CA ARG A 301 5.64 -29.09 -1.05
C ARG A 301 6.91 -28.23 -0.93
N PRO A 302 8.12 -28.84 -0.94
CA PRO A 302 9.37 -28.09 -0.85
C PRO A 302 9.61 -27.08 -1.99
N ASP A 303 9.02 -27.31 -3.17
CA ASP A 303 9.16 -26.48 -4.37
C ASP A 303 8.24 -25.25 -4.38
N VAL A 304 7.37 -25.07 -3.36
CA VAL A 304 6.48 -23.90 -3.29
C VAL A 304 7.28 -22.61 -3.04
N LEU A 305 6.99 -21.55 -3.80
CA LEU A 305 7.38 -20.20 -3.47
C LEU A 305 6.31 -19.58 -2.57
N MET A 306 6.73 -19.13 -1.39
CA MET A 306 5.81 -18.66 -0.35
C MET A 306 6.09 -17.21 0.02
N SER A 307 5.01 -16.44 0.19
CA SER A 307 4.99 -15.10 0.76
C SER A 307 3.85 -14.96 1.76
N THR A 308 4.06 -14.16 2.78
CA THR A 308 3.04 -13.82 3.79
C THR A 308 3.07 -12.33 4.12
N GLY A 309 2.08 -11.84 4.86
CA GLY A 309 2.11 -10.50 5.44
C GLY A 309 3.02 -10.36 6.68
N ARG A 310 3.59 -11.46 7.18
CA ARG A 310 4.36 -11.50 8.44
C ARG A 310 5.83 -11.13 8.23
N THR A 311 6.40 -10.44 9.22
CA THR A 311 7.81 -9.99 9.21
C THR A 311 8.81 -11.08 9.53
N ASP A 312 8.37 -12.18 10.14
CA ASP A 312 9.20 -13.28 10.63
C ASP A 312 9.49 -14.35 9.56
N TYR A 313 8.89 -14.22 8.37
CA TYR A 313 9.13 -15.12 7.23
C TYR A 313 9.81 -14.42 6.04
N PRO A 314 10.44 -15.17 5.13
CA PRO A 314 10.93 -14.63 3.86
C PRO A 314 9.83 -13.98 3.02
N ASN A 315 10.21 -13.06 2.15
CA ASN A 315 9.33 -12.45 1.14
C ASN A 315 8.04 -11.83 1.73
N GLN A 316 8.19 -11.00 2.78
CA GLN A 316 7.05 -10.32 3.37
C GLN A 316 6.38 -9.37 2.35
N ILE A 317 5.08 -9.53 2.12
CA ILE A 317 4.23 -8.56 1.43
C ILE A 317 3.77 -7.54 2.46
N ASN A 318 4.30 -6.32 2.38
CA ASN A 318 3.99 -5.24 3.32
C ASN A 318 3.86 -3.92 2.58
N ASN A 319 2.73 -3.24 2.74
CA ASN A 319 2.42 -1.98 2.05
C ASN A 319 3.45 -0.87 2.30
N VAL A 320 4.22 -0.96 3.39
CA VAL A 320 5.28 0.00 3.73
C VAL A 320 6.37 0.14 2.68
N ILE A 321 6.59 -0.87 1.83
CA ILE A 321 7.55 -0.75 0.72
C ILE A 321 6.95 -0.05 -0.51
N GLY A 322 5.73 0.46 -0.42
CA GLY A 322 5.00 1.13 -1.51
C GLY A 322 4.51 2.52 -1.18
N PHE A 323 3.49 2.63 -0.30
CA PHE A 323 2.74 3.87 -0.13
C PHE A 323 3.58 5.11 0.22
N PRO A 324 4.62 5.04 1.09
CA PRO A 324 5.37 6.23 1.45
C PRO A 324 6.08 6.84 0.24
N TYR A 325 6.64 5.99 -0.59
CA TYR A 325 7.41 6.38 -1.77
C TYR A 325 6.51 6.80 -2.94
N ILE A 326 5.32 6.21 -3.06
CA ILE A 326 4.31 6.60 -4.05
C ILE A 326 3.84 8.02 -3.75
N PHE A 327 3.49 8.32 -2.50
CA PHE A 327 3.11 9.67 -2.09
C PHE A 327 4.29 10.64 -2.20
N ARG A 328 5.52 10.24 -1.85
CA ARG A 328 6.72 11.07 -2.03
C ARG A 328 6.88 11.50 -3.49
N GLY A 329 6.82 10.55 -4.42
CA GLY A 329 6.92 10.86 -5.86
C GLY A 329 5.79 11.75 -6.35
N ALA A 330 4.55 11.50 -5.91
CA ALA A 330 3.39 12.31 -6.28
C ALA A 330 3.46 13.74 -5.73
N LEU A 331 3.83 13.91 -4.46
CA LEU A 331 3.97 15.23 -3.82
C LEU A 331 5.09 16.06 -4.46
N ASP A 332 6.23 15.46 -4.78
CA ASP A 332 7.38 16.17 -5.33
C ASP A 332 7.10 16.84 -6.67
N VAL A 333 6.20 16.28 -7.44
CA VAL A 333 5.74 16.86 -8.71
C VAL A 333 4.40 17.58 -8.60
N ALA A 334 3.86 17.76 -7.39
CA ALA A 334 2.54 18.31 -7.12
C ALA A 334 1.46 17.66 -8.02
N ALA A 335 1.44 16.33 -8.05
CA ALA A 335 0.51 15.58 -8.89
C ALA A 335 -0.95 15.86 -8.50
N THR A 336 -1.84 15.78 -9.49
CA THR A 336 -3.30 15.91 -9.29
C THR A 336 -3.96 14.59 -8.90
N ALA A 337 -3.29 13.47 -9.17
CA ALA A 337 -3.80 12.13 -8.91
C ALA A 337 -2.65 11.13 -8.74
N ILE A 338 -2.93 10.00 -8.10
CA ILE A 338 -2.17 8.76 -8.25
C ILE A 338 -2.94 7.87 -9.23
N ASN A 339 -2.47 7.81 -10.47
CA ASN A 339 -3.14 7.10 -11.57
C ASN A 339 -2.53 5.71 -11.85
N GLU A 340 -3.11 4.96 -12.78
CA GLU A 340 -2.64 3.61 -13.13
C GLU A 340 -1.17 3.57 -13.62
N PRO A 341 -0.71 4.48 -14.51
CA PRO A 341 0.70 4.54 -14.89
C PRO A 341 1.65 4.68 -13.70
N MET A 342 1.33 5.51 -12.71
CA MET A 342 2.13 5.69 -11.50
C MET A 342 2.17 4.43 -10.64
N LYS A 343 1.03 3.73 -10.48
CA LYS A 343 0.97 2.45 -9.75
C LYS A 343 1.78 1.36 -10.45
N GLN A 344 1.67 1.26 -11.77
CA GLN A 344 2.47 0.33 -12.56
C GLN A 344 3.96 0.65 -12.52
N ALA A 345 4.35 1.93 -12.50
CA ALA A 345 5.74 2.34 -12.34
C ALA A 345 6.29 1.93 -10.96
N ALA A 346 5.51 2.09 -9.88
CA ALA A 346 5.87 1.62 -8.56
C ALA A 346 6.09 0.10 -8.53
N VAL A 347 5.19 -0.69 -9.12
CA VAL A 347 5.32 -2.15 -9.24
C VAL A 347 6.66 -2.53 -9.90
N ARG A 348 6.95 -1.92 -11.07
CA ARG A 348 8.18 -2.22 -11.81
C ARG A 348 9.44 -1.81 -11.05
N ALA A 349 9.42 -0.66 -10.39
CA ALA A 349 10.56 -0.19 -9.60
C ALA A 349 10.86 -1.10 -8.41
N ILE A 350 9.83 -1.50 -7.66
CA ILE A 350 9.96 -2.43 -6.54
C ILE A 350 10.48 -3.80 -7.03
N ALA A 351 9.91 -4.34 -8.10
CA ALA A 351 10.34 -5.61 -8.66
C ALA A 351 11.81 -5.55 -9.15
N ALA A 352 12.19 -4.50 -9.88
CA ALA A 352 13.54 -4.32 -10.37
C ALA A 352 14.57 -4.15 -9.24
N LEU A 353 14.21 -3.48 -8.15
CA LEU A 353 15.10 -3.29 -7.00
C LEU A 353 15.49 -4.62 -6.34
N ALA A 354 14.56 -5.57 -6.21
CA ALA A 354 14.85 -6.89 -5.65
C ALA A 354 15.87 -7.68 -6.45
N GLN A 355 15.99 -7.40 -7.75
CA GLN A 355 16.93 -8.09 -8.65
C GLN A 355 18.34 -7.50 -8.64
N GLN A 356 18.52 -6.34 -8.01
CA GLN A 356 19.83 -5.69 -7.86
C GLN A 356 20.61 -6.34 -6.70
N PRO A 357 21.96 -6.23 -6.69
CA PRO A 357 22.75 -6.64 -5.54
C PRO A 357 22.23 -5.98 -4.26
N VAL A 358 22.00 -6.79 -3.22
CA VAL A 358 21.46 -6.32 -1.95
C VAL A 358 22.58 -5.76 -1.09
N PRO A 359 22.46 -4.53 -0.56
CA PRO A 359 23.48 -3.97 0.33
C PRO A 359 23.59 -4.77 1.65
N ASP A 360 24.81 -4.89 2.17
CA ASP A 360 25.10 -5.68 3.39
C ASP A 360 24.25 -5.27 4.58
N TYR A 361 23.98 -3.96 4.77
CA TYR A 361 23.15 -3.48 5.88
C TYR A 361 21.72 -4.04 5.86
N VAL A 362 21.19 -4.34 4.67
CA VAL A 362 19.85 -4.92 4.54
C VAL A 362 19.86 -6.37 5.04
N ALA A 363 20.85 -7.17 4.64
CA ALA A 363 20.99 -8.54 5.12
C ALA A 363 21.24 -8.58 6.65
N GLN A 364 22.13 -7.73 7.14
CA GLN A 364 22.47 -7.62 8.57
C GLN A 364 21.28 -7.26 9.43
N ALA A 365 20.39 -6.37 8.97
CA ALA A 365 19.16 -5.98 9.69
C ALA A 365 18.22 -7.18 9.96
N TYR A 366 18.34 -8.25 9.18
CA TYR A 366 17.60 -9.51 9.36
C TYR A 366 18.44 -10.64 9.95
N GLY A 367 19.65 -10.35 10.42
CA GLY A 367 20.55 -11.35 11.00
C GLY A 367 21.13 -12.34 9.97
N LEU A 368 21.12 -11.97 8.69
CA LEU A 368 21.60 -12.77 7.59
C LEU A 368 22.98 -12.30 7.12
N LYS A 369 23.78 -13.21 6.57
CA LYS A 369 25.08 -12.87 6.00
C LYS A 369 24.94 -12.22 4.62
N GLU A 370 24.01 -12.72 3.84
CA GLU A 370 23.78 -12.31 2.46
C GLU A 370 22.30 -12.49 2.10
N LEU A 371 21.79 -11.67 1.21
CA LEU A 371 20.50 -11.81 0.55
C LEU A 371 20.73 -11.69 -0.96
N THR A 372 20.24 -12.68 -1.70
CA THR A 372 20.33 -12.71 -3.16
C THR A 372 18.96 -13.00 -3.77
N PHE A 373 18.70 -12.43 -4.95
CA PHE A 373 17.45 -12.66 -5.68
C PHE A 373 17.20 -14.16 -5.89
N GLY A 374 16.03 -14.65 -5.51
CA GLY A 374 15.65 -16.05 -5.59
C GLY A 374 14.45 -16.40 -4.72
N ALA A 375 14.30 -17.68 -4.38
CA ALA A 375 13.13 -18.20 -3.66
C ALA A 375 12.87 -17.53 -2.29
N ASP A 376 13.92 -17.14 -1.59
CA ASP A 376 13.84 -16.53 -0.26
C ASP A 376 13.97 -15.00 -0.27
N TYR A 377 14.21 -14.42 -1.44
CA TYR A 377 14.26 -12.97 -1.63
C TYR A 377 13.84 -12.58 -3.05
N PHE A 378 12.56 -12.36 -3.27
CA PHE A 378 12.00 -11.84 -4.53
C PHE A 378 11.23 -10.53 -4.34
N ILE A 379 11.26 -9.97 -3.13
CA ILE A 379 10.70 -8.64 -2.83
C ILE A 379 11.64 -7.90 -1.88
N PRO A 380 11.86 -6.57 -2.06
CA PRO A 380 12.75 -5.80 -1.19
C PRO A 380 12.29 -5.80 0.26
N LYS A 381 13.23 -5.63 1.18
CA LYS A 381 12.94 -5.47 2.61
C LYS A 381 12.61 -3.99 2.92
N PRO A 382 11.72 -3.71 3.88
CA PRO A 382 11.36 -2.33 4.27
C PRO A 382 12.55 -1.45 4.66
N VAL A 383 13.61 -2.03 5.19
CA VAL A 383 14.82 -1.31 5.61
C VAL A 383 15.73 -0.89 4.44
N ASP A 384 15.43 -1.30 3.22
CA ASP A 384 16.23 -0.95 2.05
C ASP A 384 16.03 0.54 1.69
N LYS A 385 16.99 1.36 2.07
CA LYS A 385 16.96 2.82 1.84
C LYS A 385 16.90 3.21 0.36
N ARG A 386 17.21 2.31 -0.56
CA ARG A 386 17.11 2.57 -2.01
C ARG A 386 15.66 2.72 -2.48
N LEU A 387 14.69 2.16 -1.73
CA LEU A 387 13.26 2.23 -2.06
C LEU A 387 12.78 3.66 -2.30
N ILE A 388 13.19 4.62 -1.46
CA ILE A 388 12.76 6.02 -1.62
C ILE A 388 13.26 6.61 -2.95
N VAL A 389 14.48 6.29 -3.34
CA VAL A 389 15.07 6.80 -4.59
C VAL A 389 14.43 6.13 -5.81
N GLU A 390 14.37 4.81 -5.81
CA GLU A 390 13.93 4.05 -6.99
C GLU A 390 12.42 4.18 -7.22
N VAL A 391 11.61 3.99 -6.17
CA VAL A 391 10.15 4.02 -6.31
C VAL A 391 9.63 5.43 -6.51
N SER A 392 10.09 6.41 -5.70
CA SER A 392 9.61 7.79 -5.82
C SER A 392 9.99 8.41 -7.17
N SER A 393 11.22 8.13 -7.67
CA SER A 393 11.63 8.62 -9.00
C SER A 393 10.80 8.01 -10.11
N ALA A 394 10.49 6.72 -10.06
CA ALA A 394 9.66 6.05 -11.06
C ALA A 394 8.22 6.60 -11.06
N VAL A 395 7.65 6.81 -9.89
CA VAL A 395 6.30 7.38 -9.72
C VAL A 395 6.24 8.83 -10.21
N ALA A 396 7.23 9.66 -9.84
CA ALA A 396 7.32 11.05 -10.29
C ALA A 396 7.43 11.13 -11.81
N ARG A 397 8.26 10.27 -12.43
CA ARG A 397 8.40 10.20 -13.90
C ARG A 397 7.07 9.82 -14.56
N ALA A 398 6.40 8.78 -14.06
CA ALA A 398 5.11 8.36 -14.59
C ALA A 398 4.02 9.43 -14.43
N ALA A 399 4.05 10.21 -13.35
CA ALA A 399 3.15 11.34 -13.16
C ALA A 399 3.37 12.45 -14.22
N ILE A 400 4.63 12.75 -14.52
CA ILE A 400 4.99 13.73 -15.58
C ILE A 400 4.56 13.20 -16.95
N GLU A 401 4.91 11.97 -17.29
CA GLU A 401 4.62 11.35 -18.59
C GLU A 401 3.11 11.18 -18.82
N SER A 402 2.33 10.92 -17.77
CA SER A 402 0.87 10.82 -17.86
C SER A 402 0.12 12.14 -17.71
N GLY A 403 0.83 13.27 -17.60
CA GLY A 403 0.25 14.62 -17.63
C GLY A 403 -0.47 15.03 -16.34
N VAL A 404 -0.25 14.34 -15.20
CA VAL A 404 -0.86 14.69 -13.92
C VAL A 404 0.06 15.52 -13.02
N ALA A 405 1.31 15.73 -13.39
CA ALA A 405 2.28 16.54 -12.65
C ALA A 405 2.11 18.03 -12.97
N ARG A 406 2.08 18.87 -11.93
CA ARG A 406 2.06 20.34 -12.07
C ARG A 406 3.44 20.97 -12.00
N ARG A 407 4.41 20.24 -11.43
CA ARG A 407 5.79 20.70 -11.23
C ARG A 407 6.76 19.63 -11.71
N PRO A 408 7.11 19.61 -13.02
CA PRO A 408 8.03 18.62 -13.57
C PRO A 408 9.43 18.77 -12.96
N ILE A 409 10.16 17.66 -12.90
CA ILE A 409 11.54 17.60 -12.43
C ILE A 409 12.45 17.81 -13.63
N GLU A 410 13.30 18.82 -13.57
CA GLU A 410 14.27 19.14 -14.63
C GLU A 410 15.60 18.40 -14.44
N ASP A 411 16.14 18.39 -13.22
CA ASP A 411 17.38 17.71 -12.85
C ASP A 411 17.11 16.45 -12.03
N TRP A 412 17.14 15.31 -12.71
CA TRP A 412 16.88 14.00 -12.12
C TRP A 412 18.00 13.52 -11.19
N ASP A 413 19.26 13.90 -11.47
CA ASP A 413 20.39 13.48 -10.61
C ASP A 413 20.35 14.24 -9.28
N ALA A 414 20.10 15.54 -9.30
CA ALA A 414 19.89 16.33 -8.09
C ALA A 414 18.65 15.85 -7.30
N TYR A 415 17.56 15.49 -8.00
CA TYR A 415 16.36 14.95 -7.36
C TYR A 415 16.63 13.64 -6.64
N ARG A 416 17.29 12.68 -7.29
CA ARG A 416 17.65 11.38 -6.71
C ARG A 416 18.61 11.53 -5.53
N ALA A 417 19.60 12.41 -5.63
CA ALA A 417 20.51 12.73 -4.54
C ALA A 417 19.76 13.30 -3.33
N ARG A 418 18.81 14.23 -3.54
CA ARG A 418 17.95 14.77 -2.47
C ARG A 418 17.11 13.67 -1.80
N LEU A 419 16.52 12.78 -2.58
CA LEU A 419 15.73 11.67 -2.02
C LEU A 419 16.58 10.78 -1.08
N ALA A 420 17.82 10.49 -1.46
CA ALA A 420 18.71 9.68 -0.64
C ALA A 420 18.99 10.29 0.74
N THR A 421 18.98 11.62 0.87
CA THR A 421 19.23 12.32 2.15
C THR A 421 18.00 12.46 3.05
N LEU A 422 16.78 12.26 2.53
CA LEU A 422 15.53 12.47 3.30
C LEU A 422 15.31 11.48 4.46
N ILE A 423 16.00 10.36 4.48
CA ILE A 423 15.84 9.28 5.47
C ILE A 423 17.15 8.90 6.15
N GLU A 424 18.17 9.76 6.06
CA GLU A 424 19.47 9.54 6.73
C GLU A 424 19.47 10.01 8.19
N GLU A 425 18.51 10.83 8.57
CA GLU A 425 18.27 11.33 9.93
C GLU A 425 17.27 10.43 10.68
#